data_22bb48fce89c8b8568d60c2a0364612f
#
_entry.id   22bb48fce89c8b8568d60c2a0364612f
#
_cell.length_a   1.000
_cell.length_b   1.000
_cell.length_c   1.000
_cell.angle_alpha   90.00
_cell.angle_beta   90.00
_cell.angle_gamma   90.00
#
_symmetry.space_group_name_H-M   'P 1'
#
loop_
_entity.id
_entity.type
_entity.pdbx_description
1 polymer ?
#
loop_
_entity_poly.entity_id
_entity_poly.type
_entity_poly.pdbx_seq_one_letter_code
_entity_poly.pdbx_strand_id
1 'polypeptide(L)'
;MPRVKKPTKVKEPVRLRTKKLADGSQSLYLDIYRFGKRTYEYLKLYLIPETDNNARRQNQATMNAANAIKSKRIIELTNGEAGIETKERVYLLDWMNTYKENQAKRGKKDGYQIDITIRILKDYAGERMLMDQIDKTFCQNYLDYLQSEYRSRGKRVSNYTLHTYYRVLNGALNAAVRAEIIKSNPFTKISKSEKIRLPESKRSYMTIEEVRALIATPMKNESVKGAYLFSCFCGLRISDIIKLQWKDVFVDRGQYRLSVSMQKTKEPIYLPLSPEALKWMPARGDKTPDDHVFDLPSPAMVNILIKPWAKAAGINKRFTFHCRRHIQSSFILKTNNLQRLAA
;
A
#
# COMPACT_ATOMS: atom_id res chain seq x y z
N MET A 1 -44.69 -58.70 -27.79
CA MET A 1 -44.78 -57.79 -26.65
C MET A 1 -43.50 -56.99 -26.60
N PRO A 2 -43.51 -55.65 -26.64
CA PRO A 2 -42.28 -54.85 -26.55
C PRO A 2 -41.69 -54.90 -25.13
N ARG A 3 -40.35 -55.15 -25.02
CA ARG A 3 -39.63 -55.17 -23.77
C ARG A 3 -39.66 -53.76 -23.13
N VAL A 4 -40.28 -53.66 -21.96
CA VAL A 4 -40.27 -52.45 -21.12
C VAL A 4 -38.82 -52.16 -20.71
N LYS A 5 -38.27 -51.04 -21.19
CA LYS A 5 -36.94 -50.56 -20.78
C LYS A 5 -36.99 -50.26 -19.28
N LYS A 6 -36.14 -50.95 -18.46
CA LYS A 6 -35.97 -50.64 -17.04
C LYS A 6 -35.59 -49.18 -16.90
N PRO A 7 -36.16 -48.41 -15.94
CA PRO A 7 -35.80 -47.03 -15.72
C PRO A 7 -34.32 -46.92 -15.40
N THR A 8 -33.63 -46.07 -16.14
CA THR A 8 -32.20 -45.79 -15.93
C THR A 8 -32.04 -45.13 -14.53
N LYS A 9 -31.39 -45.82 -13.58
CA LYS A 9 -31.10 -45.23 -12.26
C LYS A 9 -30.31 -43.92 -12.47
N VAL A 10 -30.87 -42.82 -12.03
CA VAL A 10 -30.20 -41.51 -11.99
C VAL A 10 -28.90 -41.70 -11.19
N LYS A 11 -27.77 -41.47 -11.83
CA LYS A 11 -26.46 -41.56 -11.15
C LYS A 11 -26.33 -40.43 -10.15
N GLU A 12 -26.24 -40.75 -8.85
CA GLU A 12 -25.97 -39.76 -7.83
C GLU A 12 -24.67 -38.99 -8.13
N PRO A 13 -24.69 -37.65 -8.11
CA PRO A 13 -23.54 -36.82 -8.45
C PRO A 13 -22.39 -36.92 -7.41
N VAL A 14 -22.71 -37.35 -6.16
CA VAL A 14 -21.76 -37.52 -5.07
C VAL A 14 -21.89 -38.93 -4.48
N ARG A 15 -20.79 -39.65 -4.44
CA ARG A 15 -20.73 -40.98 -3.84
C ARG A 15 -19.70 -41.00 -2.68
N LEU A 16 -20.11 -41.53 -1.52
CA LEU A 16 -19.20 -41.83 -0.43
C LEU A 16 -18.45 -43.12 -0.76
N ARG A 17 -17.13 -43.09 -0.66
CA ARG A 17 -16.22 -44.24 -0.90
C ARG A 17 -15.21 -44.37 0.19
N THR A 18 -14.64 -45.56 0.30
CA THR A 18 -13.58 -45.91 1.24
C THR A 18 -12.29 -46.25 0.50
N LYS A 19 -11.14 -45.94 1.13
CA LYS A 19 -9.80 -46.36 0.69
C LYS A 19 -9.11 -47.08 1.86
N LYS A 20 -8.73 -48.32 1.68
CA LYS A 20 -7.97 -49.07 2.67
C LYS A 20 -6.60 -48.46 2.90
N LEU A 21 -6.17 -48.39 4.15
CA LEU A 21 -4.85 -47.93 4.59
C LEU A 21 -4.01 -49.12 5.07
N ALA A 22 -2.71 -48.95 5.22
CA ALA A 22 -1.78 -50.01 5.59
C ALA A 22 -2.00 -50.53 7.02
N ASP A 23 -2.57 -49.71 7.92
CA ASP A 23 -2.92 -50.05 9.29
C ASP A 23 -4.25 -50.84 9.46
N GLY A 24 -4.87 -51.21 8.35
CA GLY A 24 -6.17 -51.88 8.34
C GLY A 24 -7.39 -50.97 8.48
N SER A 25 -7.19 -49.66 8.74
CA SER A 25 -8.25 -48.66 8.74
C SER A 25 -8.70 -48.28 7.33
N GLN A 26 -9.84 -47.58 7.20
CA GLN A 26 -10.34 -47.11 5.90
C GLN A 26 -10.60 -45.61 5.94
N SER A 27 -9.94 -44.87 5.07
CA SER A 27 -10.19 -43.45 4.89
C SER A 27 -11.47 -43.21 4.04
N LEU A 28 -12.33 -42.31 4.49
CA LEU A 28 -13.56 -41.92 3.78
C LEU A 28 -13.33 -40.73 2.88
N TYR A 29 -13.88 -40.78 1.65
CA TYR A 29 -13.84 -39.68 0.70
C TYR A 29 -15.09 -39.62 -0.15
N LEU A 30 -15.41 -38.43 -0.64
CA LEU A 30 -16.47 -38.21 -1.62
C LEU A 30 -15.90 -38.30 -3.03
N ASP A 31 -16.53 -39.10 -3.87
CA ASP A 31 -16.30 -39.23 -5.31
C ASP A 31 -17.39 -38.42 -6.01
N ILE A 32 -17.02 -37.24 -6.51
CA ILE A 32 -17.94 -36.26 -7.10
C ILE A 32 -17.74 -36.27 -8.61
N TYR A 33 -18.83 -36.50 -9.37
CA TYR A 33 -18.84 -36.45 -10.82
C TYR A 33 -19.81 -35.39 -11.32
N ARG A 34 -19.27 -34.37 -12.01
CA ARG A 34 -20.06 -33.26 -12.54
C ARG A 34 -19.47 -32.75 -13.86
N PHE A 35 -20.32 -32.43 -14.85
CA PHE A 35 -19.90 -31.85 -16.14
C PHE A 35 -18.73 -32.58 -16.81
N GLY A 36 -18.72 -33.93 -16.77
CA GLY A 36 -17.66 -34.72 -17.38
C GLY A 36 -16.35 -34.80 -16.57
N LYS A 37 -16.24 -34.09 -15.46
CA LYS A 37 -15.07 -34.12 -14.59
C LYS A 37 -15.35 -34.88 -13.29
N ARG A 38 -14.33 -35.61 -12.83
CA ARG A 38 -14.36 -36.38 -11.59
C ARG A 38 -13.38 -35.79 -10.60
N THR A 39 -13.84 -35.51 -9.37
CA THR A 39 -13.02 -34.96 -8.28
C THR A 39 -13.22 -35.78 -7.02
N TYR A 40 -12.19 -35.80 -6.17
CA TYR A 40 -12.18 -36.53 -4.90
C TYR A 40 -11.97 -35.58 -3.74
N GLU A 41 -12.85 -35.66 -2.73
CA GLU A 41 -12.76 -34.85 -1.50
C GLU A 41 -12.57 -35.79 -0.31
N TYR A 42 -11.36 -35.80 0.28
CA TYR A 42 -11.05 -36.60 1.46
C TYR A 42 -11.62 -35.93 2.71
N LEU A 43 -12.47 -36.71 3.46
CA LEU A 43 -13.18 -36.17 4.61
C LEU A 43 -12.36 -36.12 5.90
N LYS A 44 -11.15 -36.73 5.93
CA LYS A 44 -10.34 -36.96 7.12
C LYS A 44 -11.12 -37.72 8.22
N LEU A 45 -12.05 -38.56 7.81
CA LEU A 45 -12.79 -39.50 8.65
C LEU A 45 -12.30 -40.90 8.34
N TYR A 46 -12.11 -41.70 9.37
CA TYR A 46 -11.54 -43.04 9.25
C TYR A 46 -12.42 -44.07 9.93
N LEU A 47 -12.61 -45.22 9.28
CA LEU A 47 -13.21 -46.42 9.89
C LEU A 47 -12.09 -47.28 10.43
N ILE A 48 -12.22 -47.70 11.68
CA ILE A 48 -11.28 -48.59 12.33
C ILE A 48 -11.69 -50.06 12.11
N PRO A 49 -10.76 -51.05 12.23
CA PRO A 49 -11.12 -52.46 12.18
C PRO A 49 -12.15 -52.79 13.27
N GLU A 50 -13.21 -53.54 12.89
CA GLU A 50 -14.31 -53.91 13.80
C GLU A 50 -13.90 -55.11 14.67
N THR A 51 -13.15 -54.87 15.74
CA THR A 51 -12.70 -55.89 16.69
C THR A 51 -13.67 -56.11 17.85
N ASP A 52 -14.51 -55.09 18.16
CA ASP A 52 -15.47 -55.12 19.26
C ASP A 52 -16.73 -54.29 18.97
N ASN A 53 -17.72 -54.32 19.91
CA ASN A 53 -18.95 -53.55 19.76
C ASN A 53 -18.74 -52.02 19.89
N ASN A 54 -17.67 -51.56 20.53
CA ASN A 54 -17.35 -50.12 20.61
C ASN A 54 -16.80 -49.64 19.27
N ALA A 55 -15.90 -50.40 18.62
CA ALA A 55 -15.42 -50.08 17.28
C ALA A 55 -16.56 -50.01 16.27
N ARG A 56 -17.53 -50.92 16.37
CA ARG A 56 -18.72 -50.93 15.51
C ARG A 56 -19.61 -49.67 15.72
N ARG A 57 -19.83 -49.24 16.99
CA ARG A 57 -20.55 -47.99 17.31
C ARG A 57 -19.81 -46.78 16.80
N GLN A 58 -18.49 -46.69 16.96
CA GLN A 58 -17.66 -45.61 16.49
C GLN A 58 -17.70 -45.52 14.96
N ASN A 59 -17.58 -46.64 14.26
CA ASN A 59 -17.67 -46.69 12.79
C ASN A 59 -19.05 -46.22 12.32
N GLN A 60 -20.12 -46.59 13.01
CA GLN A 60 -21.47 -46.16 12.67
C GLN A 60 -21.62 -44.65 12.84
N ALA A 61 -21.09 -44.06 13.91
CA ALA A 61 -21.10 -42.60 14.13
C ALA A 61 -20.30 -41.88 13.06
N THR A 62 -19.12 -42.40 12.67
CA THR A 62 -18.27 -41.90 11.60
C THR A 62 -18.99 -41.94 10.23
N MET A 63 -19.66 -43.07 9.93
CA MET A 63 -20.46 -43.19 8.71
C MET A 63 -21.64 -42.22 8.67
N ASN A 64 -22.32 -42.00 9.80
CA ASN A 64 -23.41 -41.03 9.90
C ASN A 64 -22.91 -39.59 9.64
N ALA A 65 -21.76 -39.23 10.21
CA ALA A 65 -21.10 -37.95 9.95
C ALA A 65 -20.71 -37.78 8.47
N ALA A 66 -20.11 -38.81 7.88
CA ALA A 66 -19.75 -38.81 6.46
C ALA A 66 -20.98 -38.68 5.53
N ASN A 67 -22.08 -39.34 5.86
CA ASN A 67 -23.34 -39.24 5.11
C ASN A 67 -23.98 -37.84 5.27
N ALA A 68 -23.89 -37.20 6.44
CA ALA A 68 -24.36 -35.84 6.64
C ALA A 68 -23.55 -34.85 5.76
N ILE A 69 -22.23 -35.01 5.69
CA ILE A 69 -21.36 -34.22 4.80
C ILE A 69 -21.73 -34.47 3.32
N LYS A 70 -21.95 -35.75 2.92
CA LYS A 70 -22.41 -36.11 1.58
C LYS A 70 -23.72 -35.39 1.23
N SER A 71 -24.71 -35.43 2.12
CA SER A 71 -26.01 -34.77 1.91
C SER A 71 -25.88 -33.27 1.77
N LYS A 72 -25.08 -32.64 2.63
CA LYS A 72 -24.77 -31.20 2.53
C LYS A 72 -24.12 -30.88 1.18
N ARG A 73 -23.18 -31.69 0.74
CA ARG A 73 -22.49 -31.49 -0.56
C ARG A 73 -23.45 -31.66 -1.74
N ILE A 74 -24.40 -32.59 -1.68
CA ILE A 74 -25.44 -32.75 -2.72
C ILE A 74 -26.32 -31.48 -2.80
N ILE A 75 -26.77 -30.96 -1.65
CA ILE A 75 -27.56 -29.72 -1.57
C ILE A 75 -26.80 -28.55 -2.17
N GLU A 76 -25.54 -28.35 -1.77
CA GLU A 76 -24.65 -27.29 -2.29
C GLU A 76 -24.50 -27.39 -3.82
N LEU A 77 -24.34 -28.61 -4.34
CA LEU A 77 -24.24 -28.86 -5.79
C LEU A 77 -25.54 -28.58 -6.53
N THR A 78 -26.68 -28.90 -5.92
CA THR A 78 -28.01 -28.70 -6.49
C THR A 78 -28.38 -27.22 -6.51
N ASN A 79 -28.04 -26.50 -5.47
CA ASN A 79 -28.33 -25.06 -5.34
C ASN A 79 -27.37 -24.15 -6.13
N GLY A 80 -26.37 -24.71 -6.82
CA GLY A 80 -25.36 -23.93 -7.54
C GLY A 80 -24.33 -23.23 -6.64
N GLU A 81 -24.46 -23.35 -5.31
CA GLU A 81 -23.55 -22.76 -4.31
C GLU A 81 -22.28 -23.59 -4.10
N ALA A 82 -22.27 -24.85 -4.50
CA ALA A 82 -21.03 -25.60 -4.57
C ALA A 82 -20.32 -25.25 -5.86
N GLY A 83 -19.61 -24.13 -5.81
CA GLY A 83 -18.54 -23.90 -6.76
C GLY A 83 -17.58 -25.08 -6.77
N ILE A 84 -17.82 -26.07 -7.64
CA ILE A 84 -16.73 -26.69 -8.37
C ILE A 84 -16.36 -25.72 -9.50
N GLU A 85 -16.35 -24.45 -9.22
CA GLU A 85 -15.34 -23.57 -9.73
C GLU A 85 -14.05 -24.16 -9.17
N THR A 86 -13.22 -24.72 -10.01
CA THR A 86 -11.79 -24.67 -9.80
C THR A 86 -11.52 -23.19 -9.57
N LYS A 87 -11.55 -22.71 -8.30
CA LYS A 87 -11.05 -21.38 -7.97
C LYS A 87 -9.70 -21.34 -8.66
N GLU A 88 -9.59 -20.52 -9.68
CA GLU A 88 -8.30 -20.35 -10.35
C GLU A 88 -7.29 -20.14 -9.24
N ARG A 89 -6.25 -20.97 -9.25
CA ARG A 89 -5.21 -20.89 -8.21
C ARG A 89 -4.48 -19.59 -8.40
N VAL A 90 -4.91 -18.55 -7.71
CA VAL A 90 -4.31 -17.23 -7.78
C VAL A 90 -3.07 -17.22 -6.91
N TYR A 91 -1.92 -17.00 -7.51
CA TYR A 91 -0.67 -16.82 -6.79
C TYR A 91 -0.56 -15.41 -6.22
N LEU A 92 0.09 -15.30 -5.06
CA LEU A 92 0.28 -14.01 -4.38
C LEU A 92 0.98 -12.98 -5.27
N LEU A 93 2.05 -13.38 -5.96
CA LEU A 93 2.82 -12.45 -6.81
C LEU A 93 2.03 -12.02 -8.05
N ASP A 94 1.24 -12.90 -8.64
CA ASP A 94 0.36 -12.56 -9.78
C ASP A 94 -0.72 -11.57 -9.33
N TRP A 95 -1.32 -11.81 -8.17
CA TRP A 95 -2.24 -10.86 -7.57
C TRP A 95 -1.62 -9.50 -7.30
N MET A 96 -0.39 -9.47 -6.76
CA MET A 96 0.32 -8.22 -6.50
C MET A 96 0.60 -7.43 -7.78
N ASN A 97 0.91 -8.09 -8.89
CA ASN A 97 1.07 -7.46 -10.20
C ASN A 97 -0.27 -6.89 -10.71
N THR A 98 -1.35 -7.66 -10.63
CA THR A 98 -2.71 -7.20 -10.95
C THR A 98 -3.11 -6.00 -10.09
N TYR A 99 -2.81 -6.04 -8.80
CA TYR A 99 -3.04 -4.91 -7.89
C TYR A 99 -2.26 -3.66 -8.31
N LYS A 100 -0.99 -3.79 -8.70
CA LYS A 100 -0.15 -2.69 -9.21
C LYS A 100 -0.77 -2.04 -10.45
N GLU A 101 -1.18 -2.84 -11.43
CA GLU A 101 -1.84 -2.35 -12.64
C GLU A 101 -3.14 -1.59 -12.33
N ASN A 102 -3.96 -2.14 -11.44
CA ASN A 102 -5.20 -1.50 -11.01
C ASN A 102 -4.96 -0.18 -10.28
N GLN A 103 -3.89 -0.07 -9.49
CA GLN A 103 -3.51 1.20 -8.85
C GLN A 103 -3.02 2.21 -9.89
N ALA A 104 -2.24 1.79 -10.88
CA ALA A 104 -1.79 2.65 -11.97
C ALA A 104 -2.96 3.20 -12.81
N LYS A 105 -3.94 2.35 -13.16
CA LYS A 105 -5.19 2.77 -13.84
C LYS A 105 -5.98 3.82 -13.06
N ARG A 106 -5.90 3.78 -11.72
CA ARG A 106 -6.50 4.78 -10.80
C ARG A 106 -5.64 6.05 -10.62
N GLY A 107 -4.56 6.19 -11.38
CA GLY A 107 -3.65 7.34 -11.28
C GLY A 107 -2.80 7.38 -10.01
N LYS A 108 -2.68 6.27 -9.26
CA LYS A 108 -1.80 6.19 -8.08
C LYS A 108 -0.34 6.07 -8.50
N LYS A 109 0.54 6.77 -7.78
CA LYS A 109 2.00 6.81 -8.05
C LYS A 109 2.81 5.94 -7.08
N ASP A 110 2.22 4.86 -6.57
CA ASP A 110 2.83 3.96 -5.58
C ASP A 110 3.45 2.69 -6.19
N GLY A 111 3.53 2.62 -7.52
CA GLY A 111 4.08 1.47 -8.25
C GLY A 111 5.47 1.04 -7.77
N TYR A 112 6.37 1.99 -7.48
CA TYR A 112 7.71 1.70 -6.96
C TYR A 112 7.67 0.96 -5.60
N GLN A 113 6.79 1.39 -4.68
CA GLN A 113 6.64 0.72 -3.38
C GLN A 113 6.04 -0.68 -3.53
N ILE A 114 5.13 -0.85 -4.49
CA ILE A 114 4.54 -2.16 -4.81
C ILE A 114 5.62 -3.09 -5.39
N ASP A 115 6.47 -2.62 -6.31
CA ASP A 115 7.56 -3.42 -6.88
C ASP A 115 8.57 -3.89 -5.84
N ILE A 116 8.91 -3.03 -4.88
CA ILE A 116 9.78 -3.45 -3.77
C ILE A 116 9.08 -4.49 -2.92
N THR A 117 7.78 -4.31 -2.62
CA THR A 117 7.01 -5.27 -1.82
C THR A 117 6.89 -6.63 -2.51
N ILE A 118 6.73 -6.66 -3.85
CA ILE A 118 6.73 -7.89 -4.63
C ILE A 118 8.07 -8.63 -4.49
N ARG A 119 9.20 -7.92 -4.59
CA ARG A 119 10.53 -8.52 -4.39
C ARG A 119 10.69 -9.09 -2.98
N ILE A 120 10.28 -8.33 -1.97
CA ILE A 120 10.31 -8.80 -0.58
C ILE A 120 9.47 -10.06 -0.39
N LEU A 121 8.27 -10.11 -0.98
CA LEU A 121 7.38 -11.26 -0.90
C LEU A 121 7.93 -12.47 -1.66
N LYS A 122 8.61 -12.25 -2.79
CA LYS A 122 9.31 -13.31 -3.52
C LYS A 122 10.41 -13.93 -2.67
N ASP A 123 11.22 -13.11 -2.00
CA ASP A 123 12.30 -13.57 -1.11
C ASP A 123 11.76 -14.29 0.14
N TYR A 124 10.65 -13.80 0.70
CA TYR A 124 10.03 -14.32 1.92
C TYR A 124 9.22 -15.61 1.70
N ALA A 125 8.36 -15.64 0.69
CA ALA A 125 7.34 -16.68 0.49
C ALA A 125 7.55 -17.54 -0.78
N GLY A 126 8.51 -17.15 -1.62
CA GLY A 126 8.73 -17.78 -2.91
C GLY A 126 7.69 -17.39 -3.98
N GLU A 127 7.85 -17.96 -5.18
CA GLU A 127 7.02 -17.58 -6.34
C GLU A 127 5.64 -18.25 -6.36
N ARG A 128 5.50 -19.39 -5.70
CA ARG A 128 4.32 -20.26 -5.79
C ARG A 128 3.37 -20.21 -4.60
N MET A 129 3.48 -19.16 -3.79
CA MET A 129 2.56 -18.94 -2.67
C MET A 129 1.15 -18.63 -3.17
N LEU A 130 0.17 -19.41 -2.75
CA LEU A 130 -1.23 -19.25 -3.13
C LEU A 130 -1.94 -18.26 -2.21
N MET A 131 -2.91 -17.50 -2.75
CA MET A 131 -3.71 -16.53 -2.00
C MET A 131 -4.56 -17.16 -0.88
N ASP A 132 -5.01 -18.40 -1.04
CA ASP A 132 -5.79 -19.13 -0.05
C ASP A 132 -4.95 -19.68 1.11
N GLN A 133 -3.62 -19.75 0.95
CA GLN A 133 -2.67 -20.14 2.00
C GLN A 133 -2.25 -18.97 2.90
N ILE A 134 -2.63 -17.74 2.55
CA ILE A 134 -2.29 -16.55 3.34
C ILE A 134 -3.23 -16.48 4.54
N ASP A 135 -2.75 -16.93 5.68
CA ASP A 135 -3.45 -16.92 6.95
C ASP A 135 -2.90 -15.86 7.94
N LYS A 136 -3.43 -15.84 9.17
CA LYS A 136 -2.94 -14.96 10.25
C LYS A 136 -1.46 -15.19 10.53
N THR A 137 -1.03 -16.46 10.58
CA THR A 137 0.33 -16.86 10.90
C THR A 137 1.32 -16.39 9.84
N PHE A 138 0.96 -16.54 8.56
CA PHE A 138 1.75 -15.98 7.45
C PHE A 138 1.94 -14.48 7.61
N CYS A 139 0.87 -13.75 7.91
CA CYS A 139 0.92 -12.30 8.05
C CYS A 139 1.75 -11.85 9.27
N GLN A 140 1.68 -12.56 10.40
CA GLN A 140 2.53 -12.30 11.57
C GLN A 140 4.01 -12.53 11.26
N ASN A 141 4.34 -13.70 10.72
CA ASN A 141 5.71 -14.03 10.34
C ASN A 141 6.28 -13.05 9.30
N TYR A 142 5.45 -12.56 8.37
CA TYR A 142 5.87 -11.51 7.44
C TYR A 142 6.22 -10.19 8.13
N LEU A 143 5.45 -9.77 9.14
CA LEU A 143 5.77 -8.58 9.94
C LEU A 143 7.09 -8.76 10.72
N ASP A 144 7.30 -9.93 11.30
CA ASP A 144 8.53 -10.28 12.03
C ASP A 144 9.74 -10.33 11.10
N TYR A 145 9.60 -10.95 9.92
CA TYR A 145 10.62 -10.94 8.87
C TYR A 145 11.02 -9.52 8.47
N LEU A 146 10.06 -8.64 8.25
CA LEU A 146 10.34 -7.24 7.90
C LEU A 146 11.15 -6.53 8.99
N GLN A 147 10.87 -6.79 10.26
CA GLN A 147 11.50 -6.10 11.38
C GLN A 147 12.88 -6.68 11.75
N SER A 148 13.02 -8.00 11.71
CA SER A 148 14.20 -8.71 12.19
C SER A 148 15.21 -9.02 11.10
N GLU A 149 14.77 -9.50 9.93
CA GLU A 149 15.63 -10.10 8.91
C GLU A 149 15.83 -9.19 7.69
N TYR A 150 14.76 -8.53 7.23
CA TYR A 150 14.83 -7.76 5.99
C TYR A 150 15.86 -6.63 6.06
N ARG A 151 16.72 -6.58 5.03
CA ARG A 151 17.73 -5.55 4.84
C ARG A 151 17.66 -5.02 3.40
N SER A 152 17.81 -3.72 3.24
CA SER A 152 17.94 -3.11 1.94
C SER A 152 19.42 -2.77 1.69
N ARG A 153 20.03 -3.40 0.68
CA ARG A 153 21.47 -3.25 0.39
C ARG A 153 22.35 -3.49 1.62
N GLY A 154 22.04 -4.54 2.40
CA GLY A 154 22.74 -4.91 3.63
C GLY A 154 22.47 -4.03 4.86
N LYS A 155 21.65 -2.98 4.75
CA LYS A 155 21.37 -2.04 5.84
C LYS A 155 19.96 -2.23 6.41
N ARG A 156 19.81 -1.99 7.71
CA ARG A 156 18.49 -1.91 8.36
C ARG A 156 17.66 -0.81 7.74
N VAL A 157 16.38 -1.11 7.54
CA VAL A 157 15.40 -0.19 6.99
C VAL A 157 14.62 0.50 8.12
N SER A 158 14.25 1.76 7.93
CA SER A 158 13.50 2.50 8.94
C SER A 158 12.09 1.93 9.13
N ASN A 159 11.54 2.01 10.34
CA ASN A 159 10.17 1.57 10.64
C ASN A 159 9.12 2.27 9.75
N TYR A 160 9.36 3.51 9.34
CA TYR A 160 8.51 4.20 8.36
C TYR A 160 8.45 3.46 7.03
N THR A 161 9.59 3.00 6.53
CA THR A 161 9.68 2.26 5.26
C THR A 161 9.08 0.87 5.39
N LEU A 162 9.36 0.15 6.50
CA LEU A 162 8.77 -1.16 6.79
C LEU A 162 7.24 -1.06 6.89
N HIS A 163 6.74 -0.03 7.57
CA HIS A 163 5.31 0.25 7.63
C HIS A 163 4.70 0.49 6.23
N THR A 164 5.45 1.11 5.32
CA THR A 164 5.00 1.29 3.93
C THR A 164 4.83 -0.05 3.22
N TYR A 165 5.79 -0.99 3.34
CA TYR A 165 5.70 -2.32 2.72
C TYR A 165 4.56 -3.16 3.33
N TYR A 166 4.41 -3.13 4.65
CA TYR A 166 3.24 -3.71 5.31
C TYR A 166 1.93 -3.15 4.76
N ARG A 167 1.80 -1.81 4.63
CA ARG A 167 0.59 -1.17 4.10
C ARG A 167 0.28 -1.57 2.67
N VAL A 168 1.29 -1.77 1.83
CA VAL A 168 1.11 -2.21 0.44
C VAL A 168 0.49 -3.59 0.41
N LEU A 169 1.04 -4.57 1.14
CA LEU A 169 0.47 -5.91 1.20
C LEU A 169 -0.94 -5.90 1.80
N ASN A 170 -1.14 -5.20 2.91
CA ASN A 170 -2.46 -5.07 3.53
C ASN A 170 -3.50 -4.46 2.57
N GLY A 171 -3.11 -3.45 1.79
CA GLY A 171 -3.95 -2.85 0.75
C GLY A 171 -4.29 -3.82 -0.39
N ALA A 172 -3.32 -4.62 -0.82
CA ALA A 172 -3.52 -5.66 -1.84
C ALA A 172 -4.44 -6.78 -1.36
N LEU A 173 -4.32 -7.23 -0.09
CA LEU A 173 -5.23 -8.21 0.49
C LEU A 173 -6.65 -7.67 0.68
N ASN A 174 -6.81 -6.39 1.05
CA ASN A 174 -8.13 -5.75 1.05
C ASN A 174 -8.74 -5.66 -0.35
N ALA A 175 -7.92 -5.46 -1.38
CA ALA A 175 -8.39 -5.50 -2.76
C ALA A 175 -8.78 -6.92 -3.20
N ALA A 176 -8.06 -7.94 -2.72
CA ALA A 176 -8.38 -9.35 -2.98
C ALA A 176 -9.70 -9.78 -2.33
N VAL A 177 -10.04 -9.24 -1.14
CA VAL A 177 -11.36 -9.45 -0.51
C VAL A 177 -12.46 -8.84 -1.37
N ARG A 178 -12.27 -7.62 -1.89
CA ARG A 178 -13.26 -6.98 -2.77
C ARG A 178 -13.39 -7.65 -4.13
N ALA A 179 -12.36 -8.36 -4.58
CA ALA A 179 -12.38 -9.18 -5.80
C ALA A 179 -12.81 -10.63 -5.53
N GLU A 180 -13.28 -10.95 -4.33
CA GLU A 180 -13.76 -12.27 -3.89
C GLU A 180 -12.74 -13.42 -4.03
N ILE A 181 -11.44 -13.07 -4.16
CA ILE A 181 -10.32 -14.03 -4.24
C ILE A 181 -10.09 -14.69 -2.87
N ILE A 182 -10.16 -13.89 -1.79
CA ILE A 182 -10.09 -14.37 -0.41
C ILE A 182 -11.31 -13.88 0.39
N LYS A 183 -11.74 -14.67 1.38
CA LYS A 183 -12.93 -14.36 2.19
C LYS A 183 -12.75 -13.17 3.13
N SER A 184 -11.57 -13.02 3.70
CA SER A 184 -11.24 -11.94 4.65
C SER A 184 -9.75 -11.64 4.62
N ASN A 185 -9.37 -10.41 4.98
CA ASN A 185 -7.98 -10.03 5.11
C ASN A 185 -7.41 -10.53 6.45
N PRO A 186 -6.39 -11.42 6.45
CA PRO A 186 -5.84 -11.98 7.68
C PRO A 186 -5.22 -10.94 8.63
N PHE A 187 -4.73 -9.81 8.12
CA PHE A 187 -4.23 -8.72 8.97
C PHE A 187 -5.28 -8.13 9.91
N THR A 188 -6.58 -8.32 9.64
CA THR A 188 -7.64 -7.86 10.56
C THR A 188 -7.63 -8.60 11.88
N LYS A 189 -7.11 -9.86 11.89
CA LYS A 189 -7.02 -10.71 13.07
C LYS A 189 -5.75 -10.47 13.91
N ILE A 190 -4.86 -9.58 13.46
CA ILE A 190 -3.62 -9.21 14.15
C ILE A 190 -3.87 -7.94 14.96
N SER A 191 -3.45 -7.92 16.23
CA SER A 191 -3.65 -6.78 17.12
C SER A 191 -2.86 -5.54 16.65
N LYS A 192 -3.29 -4.35 17.06
CA LYS A 192 -2.58 -3.10 16.72
C LYS A 192 -1.16 -3.04 17.31
N SER A 193 -0.93 -3.73 18.42
CA SER A 193 0.39 -3.79 19.09
C SER A 193 1.40 -4.62 18.31
N GLU A 194 0.95 -5.66 17.62
CA GLU A 194 1.77 -6.57 16.82
C GLU A 194 2.09 -6.01 15.41
N LYS A 195 1.34 -5.02 14.95
CA LYS A 195 1.57 -4.39 13.64
C LYS A 195 2.73 -3.41 13.70
N ILE A 196 3.44 -3.27 12.57
CA ILE A 196 4.49 -2.26 12.43
C ILE A 196 3.88 -0.87 12.62
N ARG A 197 4.25 -0.19 13.70
CA ARG A 197 3.76 1.15 14.00
C ARG A 197 4.47 2.20 13.14
N LEU A 198 3.71 3.20 12.71
CA LEU A 198 4.30 4.38 12.11
C LEU A 198 5.02 5.17 13.22
N PRO A 199 6.34 5.40 13.10
CA PRO A 199 7.05 6.17 14.11
C PRO A 199 6.53 7.61 14.12
N GLU A 200 6.53 8.23 15.29
CA GLU A 200 6.24 9.64 15.41
C GLU A 200 7.23 10.46 14.56
N SER A 201 6.68 11.33 13.75
CA SER A 201 7.48 12.17 12.87
C SER A 201 8.11 13.30 13.66
N LYS A 202 9.37 13.16 14.07
CA LYS A 202 10.19 14.27 14.56
C LYS A 202 10.57 15.15 13.37
N ARG A 203 9.67 16.06 13.01
CA ARG A 203 9.93 17.00 11.90
C ARG A 203 10.86 18.09 12.39
N SER A 204 11.99 18.29 11.69
CA SER A 204 12.85 19.44 11.90
C SER A 204 12.21 20.66 11.24
N TYR A 205 11.88 21.65 12.03
CA TYR A 205 11.39 22.94 11.56
C TYR A 205 12.53 23.94 11.53
N MET A 206 12.43 24.93 10.64
CA MET A 206 13.31 26.09 10.63
C MET A 206 12.82 27.11 11.63
N THR A 207 13.72 27.73 12.39
CA THR A 207 13.42 28.89 13.21
C THR A 207 13.62 30.19 12.41
N ILE A 208 13.14 31.33 12.95
CA ILE A 208 13.32 32.62 12.30
C ILE A 208 14.80 33.02 12.31
N GLU A 209 15.51 32.72 13.38
CA GLU A 209 16.95 32.96 13.56
C GLU A 209 17.76 32.18 12.51
N GLU A 210 17.40 30.91 12.26
CA GLU A 210 18.03 30.09 11.21
C GLU A 210 17.79 30.68 9.81
N VAL A 211 16.59 31.19 9.53
CA VAL A 211 16.34 31.88 8.25
C VAL A 211 17.17 33.15 8.13
N ARG A 212 17.32 33.95 9.18
CA ARG A 212 18.17 35.13 9.18
C ARG A 212 19.63 34.75 8.93
N ALA A 213 20.12 33.68 9.57
CA ALA A 213 21.46 33.18 9.33
C ALA A 213 21.65 32.74 7.86
N LEU A 214 20.68 32.05 7.28
CA LEU A 214 20.72 31.70 5.86
C LEU A 214 20.75 32.94 4.93
N ILE A 215 19.97 33.97 5.23
CA ILE A 215 19.98 35.22 4.48
C ILE A 215 21.37 35.85 4.49
N ALA A 216 21.99 35.93 5.67
CA ALA A 216 23.30 36.50 5.84
C ALA A 216 24.44 35.68 5.23
N THR A 217 24.25 34.37 5.05
CA THR A 217 25.29 33.49 4.53
C THR A 217 25.32 33.50 3.02
N PRO A 218 26.47 33.77 2.37
CA PRO A 218 26.56 33.72 0.90
C PRO A 218 26.41 32.29 0.37
N MET A 219 25.85 32.17 -0.83
CA MET A 219 25.70 30.92 -1.55
C MET A 219 26.17 31.09 -3.01
N LYS A 220 26.99 30.16 -3.54
CA LYS A 220 27.48 30.24 -4.92
C LYS A 220 26.35 30.26 -5.97
N ASN A 221 25.25 29.57 -5.70
CA ASN A 221 24.10 29.52 -6.61
C ASN A 221 22.98 30.43 -6.08
N GLU A 222 22.98 31.67 -6.54
CA GLU A 222 22.02 32.69 -6.11
C GLU A 222 20.58 32.34 -6.52
N SER A 223 20.35 31.64 -7.65
CA SER A 223 19.01 31.20 -8.04
C SER A 223 18.43 30.19 -7.06
N VAL A 224 19.26 29.24 -6.59
CA VAL A 224 18.86 28.26 -5.56
C VAL A 224 18.63 28.94 -4.22
N LYS A 225 19.48 29.91 -3.83
CA LYS A 225 19.28 30.72 -2.60
C LYS A 225 17.97 31.48 -2.65
N GLY A 226 17.75 32.23 -3.73
CA GLY A 226 16.53 33.01 -3.94
C GLY A 226 15.29 32.12 -3.91
N ALA A 227 15.28 31.02 -4.64
CA ALA A 227 14.18 30.08 -4.65
C ALA A 227 13.86 29.46 -3.29
N TYR A 228 14.93 29.13 -2.52
CA TYR A 228 14.76 28.57 -1.17
C TYR A 228 14.12 29.61 -0.25
N LEU A 229 14.67 30.84 -0.22
CA LEU A 229 14.17 31.93 0.64
C LEU A 229 12.79 32.40 0.19
N PHE A 230 12.54 32.57 -1.11
CA PHE A 230 11.22 32.84 -1.65
C PHE A 230 10.19 31.81 -1.14
N SER A 231 10.60 30.56 -1.16
CA SER A 231 9.73 29.48 -0.69
C SER A 231 9.48 29.49 0.82
N CYS A 232 10.37 30.05 1.63
CA CYS A 232 10.13 30.24 3.07
C CYS A 232 8.95 31.19 3.32
N PHE A 233 8.76 32.19 2.46
CA PHE A 233 7.73 33.21 2.61
C PHE A 233 6.43 32.91 1.85
N CYS A 234 6.47 32.11 0.76
CA CYS A 234 5.27 31.74 0.00
C CYS A 234 4.75 30.31 0.25
N GLY A 235 5.54 29.44 0.90
CA GLY A 235 5.15 28.07 1.25
C GLY A 235 5.04 27.07 0.09
N LEU A 236 5.37 27.45 -1.15
CA LEU A 236 5.30 26.59 -2.32
C LEU A 236 6.29 25.42 -2.20
N ARG A 237 5.93 24.22 -2.68
CA ARG A 237 6.85 23.09 -2.74
C ARG A 237 7.91 23.31 -3.81
N ILE A 238 9.06 22.62 -3.67
CA ILE A 238 10.12 22.67 -4.70
C ILE A 238 9.61 22.28 -6.09
N SER A 239 8.70 21.30 -6.17
CA SER A 239 8.07 20.88 -7.42
C SER A 239 7.24 21.98 -8.07
N ASP A 240 6.66 22.86 -7.27
CA ASP A 240 5.82 23.95 -7.73
C ASP A 240 6.70 25.15 -8.13
N ILE A 241 7.77 25.41 -7.38
CA ILE A 241 8.73 26.50 -7.68
C ILE A 241 9.52 26.23 -8.97
N ILE A 242 9.97 25.00 -9.20
CA ILE A 242 10.68 24.64 -10.45
C ILE A 242 9.81 24.88 -11.69
N LYS A 243 8.50 24.74 -11.54
CA LYS A 243 7.56 24.91 -12.65
C LYS A 243 6.91 26.28 -12.70
N LEU A 244 7.22 27.14 -11.73
CA LEU A 244 6.66 28.48 -11.66
C LEU A 244 7.13 29.31 -12.86
N GLN A 245 6.19 29.78 -13.65
CA GLN A 245 6.43 30.60 -14.84
C GLN A 245 6.01 32.05 -14.57
N TRP A 246 6.51 32.98 -15.38
CA TRP A 246 6.16 34.41 -15.23
C TRP A 246 4.69 34.70 -15.51
N LYS A 247 4.00 33.91 -16.33
CA LYS A 247 2.54 34.01 -16.52
C LYS A 247 1.74 33.68 -15.27
N ASP A 248 2.32 32.93 -14.33
CA ASP A 248 1.66 32.58 -13.06
C ASP A 248 1.75 33.73 -12.04
N VAL A 249 2.55 34.77 -12.34
CA VAL A 249 2.77 35.94 -11.48
C VAL A 249 1.96 37.12 -12.05
N PHE A 250 1.03 37.67 -11.30
CA PHE A 250 0.21 38.80 -11.73
C PHE A 250 -0.01 39.77 -10.60
N VAL A 251 -0.42 40.97 -10.95
CA VAL A 251 -0.79 42.04 -10.00
C VAL A 251 -2.31 42.16 -9.95
N ASP A 252 -2.86 42.07 -8.74
CA ASP A 252 -4.27 42.31 -8.48
C ASP A 252 -4.39 43.36 -7.37
N ARG A 253 -5.08 44.48 -7.68
CA ARG A 253 -5.28 45.61 -6.76
C ARG A 253 -3.98 46.15 -6.15
N GLY A 254 -2.91 46.21 -6.96
CA GLY A 254 -1.60 46.67 -6.50
C GLY A 254 -0.78 45.65 -5.70
N GLN A 255 -1.28 44.44 -5.52
CA GLN A 255 -0.57 43.35 -4.81
C GLN A 255 -0.16 42.26 -5.79
N TYR A 256 1.10 41.81 -5.70
CA TYR A 256 1.58 40.63 -6.44
C TYR A 256 0.93 39.37 -5.90
N ARG A 257 0.47 38.52 -6.82
CA ARG A 257 -0.16 37.24 -6.52
C ARG A 257 0.39 36.16 -7.45
N LEU A 258 0.28 34.90 -6.99
CA LEU A 258 0.55 33.72 -7.79
C LEU A 258 -0.75 32.99 -8.08
N SER A 259 -0.91 32.54 -9.32
CA SER A 259 -1.93 31.57 -9.73
C SER A 259 -1.23 30.24 -10.05
N VAL A 260 -1.16 29.33 -9.09
CA VAL A 260 -0.40 28.07 -9.24
C VAL A 260 -1.32 26.88 -9.05
N SER A 261 -1.32 25.97 -10.02
CA SER A 261 -1.93 24.65 -9.85
C SER A 261 -0.97 23.72 -9.12
N MET A 262 -1.31 23.37 -7.88
CA MET A 262 -0.47 22.52 -7.03
C MET A 262 -0.27 21.14 -7.64
N GLN A 263 0.97 20.72 -7.85
CA GLN A 263 1.32 19.43 -8.45
C GLN A 263 0.74 18.20 -7.70
N LYS A 264 0.60 18.31 -6.39
CA LYS A 264 0.13 17.22 -5.55
C LYS A 264 -1.39 17.11 -5.46
N THR A 265 -2.09 18.24 -5.37
CA THR A 265 -3.55 18.30 -5.15
C THR A 265 -4.32 18.65 -6.43
N LYS A 266 -3.63 19.15 -7.45
CA LYS A 266 -4.19 19.69 -8.72
C LYS A 266 -5.21 20.82 -8.54
N GLU A 267 -5.25 21.40 -7.34
CA GLU A 267 -6.12 22.52 -7.04
C GLU A 267 -5.42 23.83 -7.40
N PRO A 268 -6.09 24.79 -8.04
CA PRO A 268 -5.57 26.13 -8.25
C PRO A 268 -5.50 26.87 -6.91
N ILE A 269 -4.37 27.50 -6.64
CA ILE A 269 -4.16 28.35 -5.46
C ILE A 269 -3.83 29.76 -5.94
N TYR A 270 -4.56 30.73 -5.42
CA TYR A 270 -4.28 32.17 -5.57
C TYR A 270 -3.59 32.65 -4.30
N LEU A 271 -2.27 32.81 -4.37
CA LEU A 271 -1.44 33.12 -3.21
C LEU A 271 -0.95 34.57 -3.30
N PRO A 272 -1.28 35.45 -2.35
CA PRO A 272 -0.68 36.81 -2.27
C PRO A 272 0.79 36.67 -1.87
N LEU A 273 1.67 37.42 -2.49
CA LEU A 273 3.08 37.52 -2.16
C LEU A 273 3.32 38.60 -1.13
N SER A 274 4.05 38.25 -0.05
CA SER A 274 4.52 39.24 0.92
C SER A 274 5.68 40.06 0.34
N PRO A 275 5.94 41.28 0.86
CA PRO A 275 7.11 42.06 0.48
C PRO A 275 8.42 41.30 0.65
N GLU A 276 8.51 40.46 1.70
CA GLU A 276 9.68 39.61 1.94
C GLU A 276 9.84 38.54 0.84
N ALA A 277 8.74 37.95 0.36
CA ALA A 277 8.81 36.99 -0.74
C ALA A 277 9.31 37.67 -2.02
N LEU A 278 8.82 38.88 -2.32
CA LEU A 278 9.21 39.65 -3.50
C LEU A 278 10.69 39.97 -3.53
N LYS A 279 11.35 40.22 -2.37
CA LYS A 279 12.81 40.45 -2.28
C LYS A 279 13.64 39.30 -2.82
N TRP A 280 13.11 38.08 -2.79
CA TRP A 280 13.82 36.86 -3.24
C TRP A 280 13.35 36.36 -4.60
N MET A 281 12.39 37.03 -5.20
CA MET A 281 11.98 36.76 -6.57
C MET A 281 12.92 37.54 -7.52
N PRO A 282 13.50 36.89 -8.54
CA PRO A 282 14.37 37.58 -9.50
C PRO A 282 13.57 38.62 -10.28
N ALA A 283 14.25 39.62 -10.82
CA ALA A 283 13.65 40.54 -11.78
C ALA A 283 13.30 39.77 -13.06
N ARG A 284 12.16 40.13 -13.68
CA ARG A 284 11.70 39.46 -14.89
C ARG A 284 12.62 39.77 -16.08
N GLY A 285 13.09 41.02 -16.20
CA GLY A 285 13.87 41.46 -17.37
C GLY A 285 13.16 41.15 -18.67
N ASP A 286 13.89 40.64 -19.66
CA ASP A 286 13.40 40.31 -21.00
C ASP A 286 12.72 38.93 -21.09
N LYS A 287 12.45 38.25 -19.95
CA LYS A 287 11.84 36.94 -19.93
C LYS A 287 10.40 36.95 -20.41
N THR A 288 10.04 35.95 -21.20
CA THR A 288 8.69 35.75 -21.71
C THR A 288 7.74 35.25 -20.61
N PRO A 289 6.43 35.30 -20.81
CA PRO A 289 5.46 34.76 -19.84
C PRO A 289 5.66 33.26 -19.56
N ASP A 290 6.17 32.49 -20.54
CA ASP A 290 6.35 31.04 -20.43
C ASP A 290 7.71 30.63 -19.83
N ASP A 291 8.61 31.59 -19.62
CA ASP A 291 9.90 31.33 -18.97
C ASP A 291 9.72 31.08 -17.48
N HIS A 292 10.60 30.23 -16.94
CA HIS A 292 10.61 29.97 -15.49
C HIS A 292 11.05 31.20 -14.69
N VAL A 293 10.40 31.42 -13.54
CA VAL A 293 10.79 32.49 -12.61
C VAL A 293 12.18 32.20 -12.02
N PHE A 294 12.43 30.94 -11.65
CA PHE A 294 13.70 30.51 -11.13
C PHE A 294 14.36 29.48 -12.07
N ASP A 295 15.61 29.70 -12.39
CA ASP A 295 16.42 28.71 -13.12
C ASP A 295 17.03 27.75 -12.10
N LEU A 296 16.43 26.57 -11.97
CA LEU A 296 16.78 25.59 -10.95
C LEU A 296 17.16 24.24 -11.56
N PRO A 297 18.19 23.58 -11.01
CA PRO A 297 18.50 22.20 -11.36
C PRO A 297 17.42 21.26 -10.77
N SER A 298 17.58 19.96 -11.00
CA SER A 298 16.66 18.96 -10.47
C SER A 298 16.45 19.07 -8.94
N PRO A 299 15.28 18.68 -8.40
CA PRO A 299 15.03 18.73 -6.96
C PRO A 299 16.07 17.99 -6.11
N ALA A 300 16.66 16.92 -6.64
CA ALA A 300 17.73 16.19 -5.98
C ALA A 300 19.00 17.03 -5.87
N MET A 301 19.39 17.71 -6.94
CA MET A 301 20.56 18.58 -6.98
C MET A 301 20.37 19.81 -6.09
N VAL A 302 19.19 20.45 -6.10
CA VAL A 302 18.88 21.53 -5.15
C VAL A 302 19.11 21.07 -3.70
N ASN A 303 18.62 19.88 -3.33
CA ASN A 303 18.83 19.34 -1.97
C ASN A 303 20.31 19.03 -1.66
N ILE A 304 21.15 18.79 -2.65
CA ILE A 304 22.60 18.63 -2.48
C ILE A 304 23.25 20.01 -2.25
N LEU A 305 22.89 21.00 -3.06
CA LEU A 305 23.48 22.33 -3.02
C LEU A 305 23.18 23.12 -1.75
N ILE A 306 21.96 22.97 -1.17
CA ILE A 306 21.57 23.70 0.04
C ILE A 306 22.23 23.17 1.32
N LYS A 307 22.75 21.94 1.37
CA LYS A 307 23.33 21.36 2.58
C LYS A 307 24.63 22.06 3.03
N PRO A 308 25.63 22.30 2.16
CA PRO A 308 26.83 23.05 2.54
C PRO A 308 26.49 24.47 3.00
N TRP A 309 25.56 25.14 2.32
CA TRP A 309 25.07 26.46 2.69
C TRP A 309 24.43 26.50 4.08
N ALA A 310 23.55 25.55 4.40
CA ALA A 310 22.97 25.42 5.72
C ALA A 310 24.05 25.17 6.81
N LYS A 311 25.04 24.33 6.50
CA LYS A 311 26.17 24.09 7.41
C LYS A 311 26.99 25.36 7.63
N ALA A 312 27.28 26.14 6.61
CA ALA A 312 27.96 27.42 6.70
C ALA A 312 27.17 28.46 7.52
N ALA A 313 25.83 28.39 7.49
CA ALA A 313 24.93 29.20 8.32
C ALA A 313 24.80 28.69 9.77
N GLY A 314 25.56 27.68 10.20
CA GLY A 314 25.50 27.13 11.56
C GLY A 314 24.35 26.17 11.84
N ILE A 315 23.62 25.69 10.79
CA ILE A 315 22.47 24.82 10.97
C ILE A 315 22.90 23.36 10.99
N ASN A 316 22.95 22.77 12.18
CA ASN A 316 23.47 21.42 12.45
C ASN A 316 22.36 20.35 12.55
N LYS A 317 21.29 20.47 11.77
CA LYS A 317 20.20 19.49 11.71
C LYS A 317 19.99 18.96 10.30
N ARG A 318 19.18 17.89 10.15
CA ARG A 318 18.80 17.40 8.82
C ARG A 318 18.12 18.52 8.04
N PHE A 319 18.79 19.01 7.02
CA PHE A 319 18.34 20.13 6.20
C PHE A 319 17.94 19.68 4.80
N THR A 320 16.74 20.04 4.40
CA THR A 320 16.19 19.76 3.06
C THR A 320 15.32 20.91 2.64
N PHE A 321 15.04 21.02 1.36
CA PHE A 321 14.13 22.05 0.86
C PHE A 321 12.74 22.00 1.53
N HIS A 322 12.33 20.87 2.08
CA HIS A 322 11.05 20.70 2.75
C HIS A 322 10.98 21.27 4.18
N CYS A 323 12.12 21.47 4.86
CA CYS A 323 12.18 21.94 6.26
C CYS A 323 11.55 23.33 6.46
N ARG A 324 11.51 24.17 5.42
CA ARG A 324 10.94 25.53 5.44
C ARG A 324 9.42 25.60 5.55
N ARG A 325 8.67 24.57 5.21
CA ARG A 325 7.21 24.61 5.05
C ARG A 325 6.43 25.03 6.29
N HIS A 326 7.03 24.92 7.46
CA HIS A 326 6.39 25.26 8.73
C HIS A 326 6.65 26.70 9.19
N ILE A 327 7.54 27.43 8.51
CA ILE A 327 7.84 28.84 8.85
C ILE A 327 6.62 29.71 8.50
N GLN A 328 5.96 29.45 7.39
CA GLN A 328 4.80 30.21 6.93
C GLN A 328 3.68 30.22 7.98
N SER A 329 3.39 29.07 8.64
CA SER A 329 2.40 29.02 9.72
C SER A 329 2.78 29.90 10.91
N SER A 330 4.07 29.98 11.24
CA SER A 330 4.57 30.84 12.34
C SER A 330 4.59 32.31 11.95
N PHE A 331 4.85 32.65 10.68
CA PHE A 331 4.83 34.03 10.19
C PHE A 331 3.41 34.57 10.07
N ILE A 332 2.49 33.82 9.47
CA ILE A 332 1.07 34.21 9.31
C ILE A 332 0.42 34.42 10.69
N LEU A 333 0.71 33.54 11.67
CA LEU A 333 0.19 33.70 13.03
C LEU A 333 0.74 34.94 13.74
N LYS A 334 2.02 35.31 13.51
CA LYS A 334 2.60 36.53 14.08
C LYS A 334 2.14 37.79 13.38
N THR A 335 2.00 37.78 12.05
CA THR A 335 1.52 38.95 11.27
C THR A 335 0.05 39.22 11.56
N ASN A 336 -0.80 38.20 11.66
CA ASN A 336 -2.20 38.36 12.06
C ASN A 336 -2.37 38.86 13.50
N ASN A 337 -1.47 38.47 14.41
CA ASN A 337 -1.46 39.00 15.78
C ASN A 337 -0.97 40.46 15.84
N LEU A 338 -0.01 40.85 14.99
CA LEU A 338 0.44 42.25 14.93
C LEU A 338 -0.61 43.16 14.29
N GLN A 339 -1.36 42.70 13.30
CA GLN A 339 -2.47 43.45 12.72
C GLN A 339 -3.70 43.55 13.66
N ARG A 340 -3.93 42.52 14.54
CA ARG A 340 -4.96 42.60 15.59
C ARG A 340 -4.58 43.47 16.79
N LEU A 341 -3.28 43.77 16.99
CA LEU A 341 -2.80 44.64 18.03
C LEU A 341 -2.65 46.12 17.56
N ALA A 342 -2.78 46.35 16.23
CA ALA A 342 -2.69 47.67 15.61
C ALA A 342 -4.06 48.19 15.14
N ALA A 343 -5.15 47.46 15.41
CA ALA A 343 -6.55 47.86 15.22
C ALA A 343 -7.25 47.95 16.59
#